data_98c45e7c5c6e6c60e5628ee68a4e2ebe
#
_entry.id   98c45e7c5c6e6c60e5628ee68a4e2ebe
#
_cell.length_a   1.000
_cell.length_b   1.000
_cell.length_c   1.000
_cell.angle_alpha   90.00
_cell.angle_beta   90.00
_cell.angle_gamma   90.00
#
_symmetry.space_group_name_H-M   'P 1'
#
loop_
_entity.id
_entity.type
_entity.pdbx_description
1 polymer ?
#
loop_
_entity_poly.entity_id
_entity_poly.type
_entity_poly.pdbx_seq_one_letter_code
_entity_poly.pdbx_strand_id
1 'polypeptide(L)'
;MTARVSIVIPTFNRARLVTRAIDHALAQSVPVEVIVCDHGSTDDTPEVAARYGERIRYLRREQDRGPIVCWRDGVEHTTGDFIHINYDDDWVDVCFVERALQLFADDVGFVYTRARIHVPGDAEATVMLRHPGGIRPMSQLVQFLLREKLPISPGCALFRRRDALKNLLPEIPGAKGVYGKNSGVGEDLLLFLLTSLDYPRYAHVPEPLAHFLAHPSSITTSAGSSGRMNELVDAYAVARAYYRQQPGSTAQATGLAGWLAKTQWKRAGRRAG
;
A
#
# COMPACT_ATOMS: atom_id res chain seq x y z
N MET A 1 0.79 -0.78 -25.48
CA MET A 1 1.87 -0.18 -24.66
C MET A 1 2.01 -1.02 -23.41
N THR A 2 3.22 -1.41 -23.02
CA THR A 2 3.47 -2.10 -21.76
C THR A 2 3.16 -1.13 -20.61
N ALA A 3 2.37 -1.57 -19.62
CA ALA A 3 2.06 -0.78 -18.43
C ALA A 3 3.36 -0.42 -17.68
N ARG A 4 3.55 0.86 -17.35
CA ARG A 4 4.72 1.34 -16.61
C ARG A 4 4.42 1.31 -15.11
N VAL A 5 5.35 0.80 -14.34
CA VAL A 5 5.24 0.70 -12.88
C VAL A 5 6.34 1.50 -12.21
N SER A 6 5.99 2.22 -11.16
CA SER A 6 6.93 2.89 -10.26
C SER A 6 6.85 2.26 -8.86
N ILE A 7 8.00 1.99 -8.27
CA ILE A 7 8.14 1.57 -6.87
C ILE A 7 8.66 2.76 -6.08
N VAL A 8 7.88 3.19 -5.10
CA VAL A 8 8.22 4.28 -4.17
C VAL A 8 8.72 3.69 -2.87
N ILE A 9 9.91 4.07 -2.46
CA ILE A 9 10.55 3.65 -1.21
C ILE A 9 10.69 4.87 -0.31
N PRO A 10 9.73 5.11 0.61
CA PRO A 10 9.87 6.14 1.63
C PRO A 10 10.90 5.73 2.66
N THR A 11 11.75 6.65 3.09
CA THR A 11 12.81 6.35 4.08
C THR A 11 13.11 7.54 4.99
N PHE A 12 13.52 7.23 6.24
CA PHE A 12 14.02 8.19 7.21
C PHE A 12 14.92 7.52 8.23
N ASN A 13 16.24 7.84 8.21
CA ASN A 13 17.24 7.27 9.13
C ASN A 13 17.29 5.73 9.10
N ARG A 14 17.38 5.14 7.91
CA ARG A 14 17.29 3.69 7.66
C ARG A 14 18.42 3.17 6.75
N ALA A 15 19.62 3.75 6.80
CA ALA A 15 20.76 3.38 5.95
C ALA A 15 21.01 1.87 5.84
N ARG A 16 20.81 1.12 6.96
CA ARG A 16 21.02 -0.34 6.99
C ARG A 16 19.90 -1.17 6.35
N LEU A 17 18.69 -0.63 6.28
CA LEU A 17 17.49 -1.36 5.82
C LEU A 17 17.17 -1.03 4.35
N VAL A 18 17.29 0.24 3.97
CA VAL A 18 16.88 0.75 2.66
C VAL A 18 17.61 0.06 1.48
N THR A 19 18.84 -0.40 1.69
CA THR A 19 19.61 -1.14 0.67
C THR A 19 18.85 -2.35 0.15
N ARG A 20 18.29 -3.19 1.05
CA ARG A 20 17.54 -4.37 0.66
C ARG A 20 16.27 -3.99 -0.12
N ALA A 21 15.54 -2.98 0.34
CA ALA A 21 14.35 -2.49 -0.36
C ALA A 21 14.68 -2.04 -1.79
N ILE A 22 15.75 -1.28 -1.97
CA ILE A 22 16.20 -0.81 -3.30
C ILE A 22 16.65 -1.98 -4.18
N ASP A 23 17.45 -2.90 -3.66
CA ASP A 23 17.97 -4.03 -4.44
C ASP A 23 16.83 -4.92 -4.97
N HIS A 24 15.84 -5.24 -4.14
CA HIS A 24 14.66 -6.01 -4.55
C HIS A 24 13.75 -5.24 -5.52
N ALA A 25 13.61 -3.93 -5.35
CA ALA A 25 12.86 -3.10 -6.29
C ALA A 25 13.54 -3.08 -7.68
N LEU A 26 14.86 -2.96 -7.72
CA LEU A 26 15.63 -2.98 -8.98
C LEU A 26 15.71 -4.37 -9.63
N ALA A 27 15.49 -5.44 -8.88
CA ALA A 27 15.55 -6.82 -9.36
C ALA A 27 14.23 -7.33 -9.95
N GLN A 28 13.19 -6.51 -10.08
CA GLN A 28 11.90 -6.95 -10.62
C GLN A 28 12.05 -7.56 -12.02
N SER A 29 11.26 -8.62 -12.32
CA SER A 29 11.29 -9.33 -13.61
C SER A 29 10.81 -8.49 -14.79
N VAL A 30 10.17 -7.37 -14.52
CA VAL A 30 9.73 -6.38 -15.51
C VAL A 30 10.36 -5.02 -15.21
N PRO A 31 10.58 -4.16 -16.22
CA PRO A 31 11.13 -2.82 -16.00
C PRO A 31 10.26 -1.99 -15.07
N VAL A 32 10.89 -1.37 -14.07
CA VAL A 32 10.24 -0.48 -13.11
C VAL A 32 11.05 0.81 -12.93
N GLU A 33 10.37 1.89 -12.62
CA GLU A 33 10.98 3.10 -12.07
C GLU A 33 11.09 2.95 -10.56
N VAL A 34 12.26 3.23 -9.98
CA VAL A 34 12.46 3.18 -8.52
C VAL A 34 12.73 4.58 -8.01
N ILE A 35 11.89 5.04 -7.08
CA ILE A 35 12.01 6.35 -6.43
C ILE A 35 12.23 6.14 -4.94
N VAL A 36 13.37 6.59 -4.43
CA VAL A 36 13.64 6.65 -2.98
C VAL A 36 13.33 8.05 -2.49
N CYS A 37 12.36 8.15 -1.58
CA CYS A 37 11.92 9.42 -1.00
C CYS A 37 12.42 9.53 0.44
N ASP A 38 13.43 10.37 0.65
CA ASP A 38 14.08 10.58 1.94
C ASP A 38 13.57 11.86 2.62
N HIS A 39 13.05 11.72 3.81
CA HIS A 39 12.48 12.80 4.60
C HIS A 39 13.49 13.47 5.55
N GLY A 40 14.69 13.73 5.06
CA GLY A 40 15.71 14.49 5.79
C GLY A 40 16.53 13.61 6.72
N SER A 41 16.89 12.42 6.28
CA SER A 41 17.80 11.54 7.04
C SER A 41 19.10 12.24 7.43
N THR A 42 19.57 11.95 8.64
CA THR A 42 20.81 12.46 9.23
C THR A 42 21.85 11.37 9.45
N ASP A 43 21.50 10.11 9.14
CA ASP A 43 22.41 8.97 9.10
C ASP A 43 23.00 8.81 7.67
N ASP A 44 23.66 7.70 7.41
CA ASP A 44 24.30 7.39 6.11
C ASP A 44 23.29 7.05 4.98
N THR A 45 21.98 7.30 5.16
CA THR A 45 20.97 7.01 4.12
C THR A 45 21.24 7.73 2.80
N PRO A 46 21.61 9.03 2.78
CA PRO A 46 21.95 9.73 1.54
C PRO A 46 23.14 9.11 0.82
N GLU A 47 24.18 8.70 1.53
CA GLU A 47 25.40 8.06 0.99
C GLU A 47 25.08 6.67 0.43
N VAL A 48 24.18 5.94 1.09
CA VAL A 48 23.67 4.65 0.57
C VAL A 48 22.93 4.86 -0.74
N ALA A 49 21.99 5.81 -0.79
CA ALA A 49 21.22 6.11 -1.99
C ALA A 49 22.13 6.55 -3.16
N ALA A 50 23.15 7.37 -2.90
CA ALA A 50 24.09 7.86 -3.90
C ALA A 50 24.84 6.74 -4.63
N ARG A 51 25.08 5.58 -4.00
CA ARG A 51 25.74 4.42 -4.63
C ARG A 51 24.96 3.80 -5.78
N TYR A 52 23.66 4.05 -5.84
CA TYR A 52 22.78 3.53 -6.92
C TYR A 52 22.82 4.40 -8.18
N GLY A 53 23.27 5.65 -8.09
CA GLY A 53 23.38 6.58 -9.22
C GLY A 53 22.05 6.72 -9.98
N GLU A 54 22.11 6.65 -11.29
CA GLU A 54 20.95 6.81 -12.18
C GLU A 54 19.96 5.63 -12.17
N ARG A 55 20.27 4.53 -11.47
CA ARG A 55 19.36 3.38 -11.36
C ARG A 55 18.13 3.68 -10.51
N ILE A 56 18.21 4.70 -9.65
CA ILE A 56 17.10 5.18 -8.82
C ILE A 56 16.94 6.67 -8.97
N ARG A 57 15.75 7.18 -8.73
CA ARG A 57 15.53 8.59 -8.51
C ARG A 57 15.49 8.87 -7.02
N TYR A 58 16.48 9.60 -6.51
CA TYR A 58 16.56 9.98 -5.10
C TYR A 58 15.98 11.37 -4.90
N LEU A 59 14.93 11.44 -4.07
CA LEU A 59 14.24 12.67 -3.67
C LEU A 59 14.50 12.91 -2.19
N ARG A 60 15.18 14.00 -1.85
CA ARG A 60 15.46 14.35 -0.47
C ARG A 60 14.71 15.61 -0.05
N ARG A 61 14.07 15.55 1.10
CA ARG A 61 13.50 16.70 1.83
C ARG A 61 14.44 17.11 2.95
N GLU A 62 14.36 18.38 3.36
CA GLU A 62 15.17 18.89 4.48
C GLU A 62 14.59 18.53 5.85
N GLN A 63 13.29 18.24 5.92
CA GLN A 63 12.58 18.00 7.16
C GLN A 63 11.67 16.79 7.04
N ASP A 64 11.63 15.99 8.10
CA ASP A 64 10.63 14.96 8.27
C ASP A 64 9.25 15.60 8.53
N ARG A 65 8.30 15.25 7.66
CA ARG A 65 6.89 15.66 7.76
C ARG A 65 5.97 14.46 7.98
N GLY A 66 6.54 13.32 8.35
CA GLY A 66 5.86 12.06 8.61
C GLY A 66 5.71 11.15 7.38
N PRO A 67 5.51 9.85 7.63
CA PRO A 67 5.51 8.81 6.61
C PRO A 67 4.52 9.06 5.47
N ILE A 68 3.28 9.45 5.76
CA ILE A 68 2.26 9.63 4.70
C ILE A 68 2.60 10.76 3.73
N VAL A 69 3.24 11.82 4.21
CA VAL A 69 3.71 12.91 3.35
C VAL A 69 4.86 12.41 2.47
N CYS A 70 5.75 11.57 3.02
CA CYS A 70 6.80 10.90 2.27
C CYS A 70 6.26 10.01 1.14
N TRP A 71 5.27 9.17 1.46
CA TRP A 71 4.62 8.32 0.46
C TRP A 71 4.00 9.15 -0.67
N ARG A 72 3.27 10.20 -0.31
CA ARG A 72 2.61 11.08 -1.26
C ARG A 72 3.60 11.83 -2.13
N ASP A 73 4.64 12.40 -1.54
CA ASP A 73 5.73 13.08 -2.27
C ASP A 73 6.37 12.11 -3.29
N GLY A 74 6.67 10.89 -2.87
CA GLY A 74 7.19 9.86 -3.77
C GLY A 74 6.23 9.59 -4.94
N VAL A 75 4.96 9.34 -4.66
CA VAL A 75 3.94 9.05 -5.69
C VAL A 75 3.73 10.24 -6.65
N GLU A 76 3.76 11.47 -6.17
CA GLU A 76 3.64 12.67 -7.00
C GLU A 76 4.77 12.78 -8.04
N HIS A 77 5.95 12.27 -7.72
CA HIS A 77 7.12 12.29 -8.61
C HIS A 77 7.26 11.05 -9.51
N THR A 78 6.36 10.07 -9.41
CA THR A 78 6.37 8.89 -10.29
C THR A 78 5.89 9.22 -11.70
N THR A 79 6.34 8.42 -12.67
CA THR A 79 5.90 8.49 -14.07
C THR A 79 5.11 7.27 -14.52
N GLY A 80 5.05 6.21 -13.70
CA GLY A 80 4.33 4.98 -13.99
C GLY A 80 2.81 5.15 -13.94
N ASP A 81 2.11 4.28 -14.65
CA ASP A 81 0.64 4.18 -14.62
C ASP A 81 0.15 3.50 -13.34
N PHE A 82 1.02 2.63 -12.79
CA PHE A 82 0.82 1.91 -11.53
C PHE A 82 1.93 2.23 -10.54
N ILE A 83 1.60 2.17 -9.26
CA ILE A 83 2.55 2.38 -8.15
C ILE A 83 2.49 1.25 -7.14
N HIS A 84 3.64 0.96 -6.55
CA HIS A 84 3.81 0.19 -5.34
C HIS A 84 4.53 1.03 -4.29
N ILE A 85 4.05 1.03 -3.05
CA ILE A 85 4.74 1.66 -1.92
C ILE A 85 5.45 0.55 -1.16
N ASN A 86 6.76 0.47 -1.30
CA ASN A 86 7.60 -0.50 -0.61
C ASN A 86 8.28 0.19 0.57
N TYR A 87 7.99 -0.25 1.79
CA TYR A 87 8.63 0.34 2.96
C TYR A 87 10.13 0.01 2.99
N ASP A 88 10.93 0.88 3.59
CA ASP A 88 12.38 0.79 3.59
C ASP A 88 12.95 -0.39 4.40
N ASP A 89 12.13 -0.98 5.28
CA ASP A 89 12.43 -2.19 6.05
C ASP A 89 11.89 -3.48 5.42
N ASP A 90 11.08 -3.37 4.35
CA ASP A 90 10.40 -4.47 3.68
C ASP A 90 10.97 -4.71 2.26
N TRP A 91 10.54 -5.81 1.64
CA TRP A 91 10.91 -6.11 0.25
C TRP A 91 9.86 -6.97 -0.45
N VAL A 92 9.95 -7.04 -1.76
CA VAL A 92 9.08 -7.88 -2.60
C VAL A 92 9.91 -8.85 -3.45
N ASP A 93 9.32 -10.00 -3.77
CA ASP A 93 9.93 -10.99 -4.67
C ASP A 93 10.06 -10.43 -6.10
N VAL A 94 11.03 -10.97 -6.85
CA VAL A 94 11.37 -10.54 -8.21
C VAL A 94 10.17 -10.55 -9.18
N CYS A 95 9.19 -11.41 -8.98
CA CYS A 95 8.00 -11.52 -9.83
C CYS A 95 6.76 -10.78 -9.29
N PHE A 96 6.89 -10.00 -8.20
CA PHE A 96 5.75 -9.31 -7.57
C PHE A 96 4.98 -8.42 -8.54
N VAL A 97 5.69 -7.52 -9.23
CA VAL A 97 5.07 -6.58 -10.18
C VAL A 97 4.44 -7.32 -11.36
N GLU A 98 5.14 -8.27 -11.95
CA GLU A 98 4.65 -9.07 -13.08
C GLU A 98 3.36 -9.82 -12.71
N ARG A 99 3.35 -10.52 -11.57
CA ARG A 99 2.19 -11.30 -11.10
C ARG A 99 1.00 -10.40 -10.77
N ALA A 100 1.24 -9.23 -10.20
CA ALA A 100 0.19 -8.27 -9.91
C ALA A 100 -0.42 -7.69 -11.21
N LEU A 101 0.41 -7.31 -12.19
CA LEU A 101 -0.06 -6.76 -13.46
C LEU A 101 -0.95 -7.73 -14.25
N GLN A 102 -0.67 -9.05 -14.17
CA GLN A 102 -1.47 -10.08 -14.85
C GLN A 102 -2.94 -10.11 -14.41
N LEU A 103 -3.25 -9.62 -13.20
CA LEU A 103 -4.61 -9.56 -12.66
C LEU A 103 -5.26 -8.18 -12.74
N PHE A 104 -4.54 -7.15 -13.25
CA PHE A 104 -5.15 -5.85 -13.44
C PHE A 104 -6.08 -5.83 -14.66
N ALA A 105 -7.33 -5.40 -14.40
CA ALA A 105 -8.34 -5.11 -15.42
C ALA A 105 -8.97 -3.74 -15.10
N ASP A 106 -9.69 -3.16 -16.06
CA ASP A 106 -10.25 -1.79 -15.92
C ASP A 106 -11.15 -1.61 -14.71
N ASP A 107 -11.88 -2.66 -14.33
CA ASP A 107 -12.82 -2.69 -13.19
C ASP A 107 -12.19 -3.24 -11.89
N VAL A 108 -10.88 -3.53 -11.88
CA VAL A 108 -10.11 -3.93 -10.69
C VAL A 108 -9.42 -2.71 -10.10
N GLY A 109 -9.72 -2.34 -8.85
CA GLY A 109 -9.19 -1.14 -8.19
C GLY A 109 -7.72 -1.28 -7.81
N PHE A 110 -7.34 -2.42 -7.26
CA PHE A 110 -5.99 -2.75 -6.88
C PHE A 110 -5.77 -4.28 -6.88
N VAL A 111 -4.50 -4.66 -6.89
CA VAL A 111 -4.07 -6.05 -6.76
C VAL A 111 -3.16 -6.15 -5.55
N TYR A 112 -3.38 -7.13 -4.66
CA TYR A 112 -2.46 -7.41 -3.57
C TYR A 112 -2.04 -8.88 -3.54
N THR A 113 -0.91 -9.16 -2.89
CA THR A 113 -0.35 -10.49 -2.74
C THR A 113 -0.47 -10.96 -1.28
N ARG A 114 -0.28 -12.26 -1.03
CA ARG A 114 0.05 -12.69 0.32
C ARG A 114 1.37 -12.07 0.76
N ALA A 115 1.58 -12.03 2.06
CA ALA A 115 2.81 -11.55 2.64
C ALA A 115 3.41 -12.55 3.64
N ARG A 116 4.72 -12.46 3.85
CA ARG A 116 5.46 -13.15 4.91
C ARG A 116 5.89 -12.12 5.95
N ILE A 117 5.69 -12.42 7.22
CA ILE A 117 6.28 -11.67 8.32
C ILE A 117 7.51 -12.42 8.78
N HIS A 118 8.65 -11.74 8.75
CA HIS A 118 9.93 -12.22 9.24
C HIS A 118 10.20 -11.61 10.62
N VAL A 119 10.26 -12.45 11.63
CA VAL A 119 10.66 -12.04 12.99
C VAL A 119 12.10 -12.49 13.21
N PRO A 120 13.04 -11.58 13.55
CA PRO A 120 14.41 -11.95 13.81
C PRO A 120 14.51 -13.02 14.92
N GLY A 121 15.17 -14.14 14.61
CA GLY A 121 15.30 -15.28 15.49
C GLY A 121 14.30 -16.41 15.25
N ASP A 122 13.22 -16.17 14.50
CA ASP A 122 12.30 -17.24 14.11
C ASP A 122 12.87 -18.07 12.94
N ALA A 123 12.68 -19.39 12.99
CA ALA A 123 13.16 -20.30 11.94
C ALA A 123 12.36 -20.13 10.62
N GLU A 124 11.09 -19.78 10.72
CA GLU A 124 10.20 -19.63 9.56
C GLU A 124 9.37 -18.33 9.63
N ALA A 125 9.14 -17.74 8.47
CA ALA A 125 8.27 -16.57 8.36
C ALA A 125 6.79 -16.96 8.40
N THR A 126 5.99 -16.16 9.10
CA THR A 126 4.54 -16.34 9.14
C THR A 126 3.89 -15.83 7.86
N VAL A 127 3.13 -16.68 7.17
CA VAL A 127 2.36 -16.29 5.97
C VAL A 127 1.01 -15.70 6.35
N MET A 128 0.75 -14.47 5.88
CA MET A 128 -0.50 -13.73 6.06
C MET A 128 -1.37 -13.75 4.81
N LEU A 129 -2.63 -13.25 4.95
CA LEU A 129 -3.57 -13.03 3.84
C LEU A 129 -3.90 -14.34 3.10
N ARG A 130 -4.12 -15.41 3.84
CA ARG A 130 -4.36 -16.76 3.32
C ARG A 130 -5.79 -16.94 2.80
N HIS A 131 -6.19 -16.18 1.81
CA HIS A 131 -7.47 -16.41 1.12
C HIS A 131 -7.28 -16.80 -0.35
N PRO A 132 -8.35 -17.30 -0.99
CA PRO A 132 -8.27 -17.71 -2.38
C PRO A 132 -7.87 -16.56 -3.30
N GLY A 133 -7.00 -16.83 -4.29
CA GLY A 133 -6.57 -15.87 -5.29
C GLY A 133 -7.63 -15.56 -6.36
N GLY A 134 -7.25 -14.68 -7.29
CA GLY A 134 -8.05 -14.26 -8.44
C GLY A 134 -8.82 -12.97 -8.23
N ILE A 135 -9.63 -12.61 -9.24
CA ILE A 135 -10.44 -11.40 -9.24
C ILE A 135 -11.75 -11.64 -8.50
N ARG A 136 -12.09 -10.75 -7.56
CA ARG A 136 -13.21 -10.93 -6.63
C ARG A 136 -14.03 -9.65 -6.44
N PRO A 137 -15.30 -9.78 -5.97
CA PRO A 137 -16.13 -8.62 -5.64
C PRO A 137 -15.50 -7.75 -4.55
N MET A 138 -15.40 -6.45 -4.77
CA MET A 138 -14.84 -5.49 -3.82
C MET A 138 -15.57 -5.50 -2.47
N SER A 139 -16.88 -5.70 -2.48
CA SER A 139 -17.70 -5.78 -1.27
C SER A 139 -17.24 -6.85 -0.27
N GLN A 140 -16.70 -7.99 -0.75
CA GLN A 140 -16.15 -9.02 0.14
C GLN A 140 -14.95 -8.49 0.92
N LEU A 141 -14.01 -7.81 0.23
CA LEU A 141 -12.84 -7.24 0.89
C LEU A 141 -13.23 -6.15 1.88
N VAL A 142 -14.10 -5.22 1.47
CA VAL A 142 -14.57 -4.12 2.32
C VAL A 142 -15.18 -4.64 3.62
N GLN A 143 -15.99 -5.70 3.55
CA GLN A 143 -16.54 -6.34 4.76
C GLN A 143 -15.46 -6.86 5.71
N PHE A 144 -14.39 -7.46 5.19
CA PHE A 144 -13.26 -7.91 6.01
C PHE A 144 -12.50 -6.74 6.62
N LEU A 145 -12.21 -5.69 5.83
CA LEU A 145 -11.49 -4.50 6.28
C LEU A 145 -12.27 -3.73 7.37
N LEU A 146 -13.59 -3.64 7.22
CA LEU A 146 -14.44 -2.96 8.20
C LEU A 146 -14.66 -3.76 9.49
N ARG A 147 -14.44 -5.09 9.47
CA ARG A 147 -14.54 -5.99 10.64
C ARG A 147 -13.19 -6.31 11.28
N GLU A 148 -12.13 -5.63 10.89
CA GLU A 148 -10.77 -5.84 11.41
C GLU A 148 -10.19 -7.26 11.19
N LYS A 149 -10.71 -7.98 10.19
CA LYS A 149 -10.35 -9.37 9.94
C LYS A 149 -9.23 -9.54 8.92
N LEU A 150 -8.72 -8.44 8.36
CA LEU A 150 -7.71 -8.48 7.31
C LEU A 150 -6.67 -7.38 7.55
N PRO A 151 -5.49 -7.74 8.02
CA PRO A 151 -4.35 -6.82 8.06
C PRO A 151 -3.78 -6.69 6.65
N ILE A 152 -4.22 -5.66 5.90
CA ILE A 152 -3.70 -5.34 4.57
C ILE A 152 -2.78 -4.12 4.65
N SER A 153 -1.76 -4.09 3.81
CA SER A 153 -0.79 -2.99 3.75
C SER A 153 -0.51 -2.60 2.30
N PRO A 154 -0.27 -1.33 2.00
CA PRO A 154 0.27 -0.89 0.70
C PRO A 154 1.54 -1.64 0.29
N GLY A 155 2.38 -2.06 1.25
CA GLY A 155 3.58 -2.85 1.03
C GLY A 155 3.36 -4.23 0.41
N CYS A 156 2.12 -4.71 0.29
CA CYS A 156 1.80 -5.94 -0.46
C CYS A 156 0.88 -5.68 -1.67
N ALA A 157 0.71 -4.43 -2.12
CA ALA A 157 -0.28 -4.09 -3.14
C ALA A 157 0.27 -3.21 -4.26
N LEU A 158 -0.35 -3.32 -5.43
CA LEU A 158 -0.15 -2.46 -6.59
C LEU A 158 -1.44 -1.66 -6.83
N PHE A 159 -1.33 -0.35 -7.03
CA PHE A 159 -2.42 0.59 -7.29
C PHE A 159 -2.23 1.31 -8.62
N ARG A 160 -3.30 1.85 -9.21
CA ARG A 160 -3.13 2.87 -10.23
C ARG A 160 -2.61 4.15 -9.58
N ARG A 161 -1.67 4.81 -10.23
CA ARG A 161 -1.08 6.07 -9.75
C ARG A 161 -2.15 7.12 -9.46
N ARG A 162 -3.13 7.29 -10.35
CA ARG A 162 -4.21 8.26 -10.16
C ARG A 162 -5.04 8.02 -8.90
N ASP A 163 -5.26 6.75 -8.55
CA ASP A 163 -6.06 6.38 -7.39
C ASP A 163 -5.27 6.57 -6.09
N ALA A 164 -3.97 6.29 -6.11
CA ALA A 164 -3.09 6.59 -4.99
C ALA A 164 -3.00 8.10 -4.74
N LEU A 165 -2.82 8.92 -5.77
CA LEU A 165 -2.81 10.39 -5.64
C LEU A 165 -4.12 10.94 -5.08
N LYS A 166 -5.26 10.35 -5.47
CA LYS A 166 -6.58 10.74 -4.98
C LYS A 166 -6.79 10.34 -3.51
N ASN A 167 -6.36 9.14 -3.13
CA ASN A 167 -6.79 8.46 -1.92
C ASN A 167 -5.73 8.38 -0.80
N LEU A 168 -4.47 8.73 -1.07
CA LEU A 168 -3.46 8.96 -0.04
C LEU A 168 -3.70 10.31 0.61
N LEU A 169 -4.57 10.34 1.62
CA LEU A 169 -4.86 11.56 2.36
C LEU A 169 -3.69 11.89 3.29
N PRO A 170 -3.22 13.15 3.32
CA PRO A 170 -2.15 13.55 4.24
C PRO A 170 -2.59 13.54 5.71
N GLU A 171 -3.88 13.59 5.96
CA GLU A 171 -4.49 13.55 7.29
C GLU A 171 -5.90 12.97 7.20
N ILE A 172 -6.26 12.10 8.15
CA ILE A 172 -7.64 11.61 8.27
C ILE A 172 -8.41 12.60 9.16
N PRO A 173 -9.49 13.25 8.66
CA PRO A 173 -10.27 14.18 9.47
C PRO A 173 -10.78 13.52 10.77
N GLY A 174 -10.47 14.15 11.90
CA GLY A 174 -10.86 13.66 13.22
C GLY A 174 -9.85 12.73 13.91
N ALA A 175 -8.77 12.35 13.24
CA ALA A 175 -7.70 11.58 13.84
C ALA A 175 -6.92 12.41 14.88
N LYS A 176 -6.55 11.79 16.01
CA LYS A 176 -5.86 12.41 17.14
C LYS A 176 -4.73 11.51 17.66
N GLY A 177 -3.88 12.05 18.53
CA GLY A 177 -2.80 11.31 19.15
C GLY A 177 -1.56 11.15 18.27
N VAL A 178 -0.63 10.29 18.67
CA VAL A 178 0.66 10.07 17.99
C VAL A 178 0.48 9.52 16.57
N TYR A 179 -0.54 8.70 16.36
CA TYR A 179 -0.90 8.16 15.04
C TYR A 179 -1.98 8.98 14.33
N GLY A 180 -2.29 10.19 14.84
CA GLY A 180 -3.39 11.02 14.31
C GLY A 180 -3.04 11.85 13.09
N LYS A 181 -1.75 12.10 12.85
CA LYS A 181 -1.29 12.95 11.75
C LYS A 181 -0.03 12.38 11.10
N ASN A 182 -0.07 12.24 9.79
CA ASN A 182 1.10 11.93 8.97
C ASN A 182 1.85 10.64 9.36
N SER A 183 1.22 9.74 10.15
CA SER A 183 1.89 8.54 10.68
C SER A 183 1.90 7.37 9.70
N GLY A 184 1.00 7.38 8.72
CA GLY A 184 0.73 6.24 7.84
C GLY A 184 -0.19 5.18 8.46
N VAL A 185 -0.50 5.28 9.77
CA VAL A 185 -1.39 4.35 10.47
C VAL A 185 -2.84 4.78 10.30
N GLY A 186 -3.63 3.93 9.65
CA GLY A 186 -5.01 4.25 9.27
C GLY A 186 -5.10 4.83 7.85
N GLU A 187 -4.18 5.71 7.44
CA GLU A 187 -4.07 6.19 6.06
C GLU A 187 -3.76 5.05 5.08
N ASP A 188 -2.94 4.08 5.50
CA ASP A 188 -2.66 2.84 4.77
C ASP A 188 -3.93 2.04 4.48
N LEU A 189 -4.76 1.81 5.49
CA LEU A 189 -6.07 1.16 5.34
C LEU A 189 -7.02 2.01 4.49
N LEU A 190 -7.01 3.33 4.71
CA LEU A 190 -7.93 4.24 4.03
C LEU A 190 -7.66 4.31 2.52
N LEU A 191 -6.42 4.15 2.07
CA LEU A 191 -6.09 4.02 0.65
C LEU A 191 -6.90 2.89 -0.02
N PHE A 192 -6.97 1.71 0.61
CA PHE A 192 -7.78 0.59 0.10
C PHE A 192 -9.27 0.89 0.16
N LEU A 193 -9.74 1.40 1.28
CA LEU A 193 -11.16 1.68 1.50
C LEU A 193 -11.68 2.75 0.53
N LEU A 194 -10.97 3.87 0.34
CA LEU A 194 -11.38 4.91 -0.59
C LEU A 194 -11.30 4.44 -2.05
N THR A 195 -10.27 3.69 -2.42
CA THR A 195 -10.17 3.11 -3.76
C THR A 195 -11.32 2.13 -4.03
N SER A 196 -11.82 1.45 -3.00
CA SER A 196 -12.96 0.54 -3.15
C SER A 196 -14.26 1.21 -3.61
N LEU A 197 -14.39 2.52 -3.45
CA LEU A 197 -15.59 3.27 -3.85
C LEU A 197 -15.72 3.40 -5.37
N ASP A 198 -14.60 3.37 -6.08
CA ASP A 198 -14.54 3.60 -7.53
C ASP A 198 -14.59 2.29 -8.35
N TYR A 199 -14.38 1.13 -7.71
CA TYR A 199 -14.22 -0.14 -8.43
C TYR A 199 -15.08 -1.26 -7.84
N PRO A 200 -15.72 -2.09 -8.70
CA PRO A 200 -16.53 -3.21 -8.24
C PRO A 200 -15.71 -4.43 -7.83
N ARG A 201 -14.42 -4.51 -8.22
CA ARG A 201 -13.58 -5.69 -8.00
C ARG A 201 -12.21 -5.32 -7.48
N TYR A 202 -11.59 -6.24 -6.78
CA TYR A 202 -10.17 -6.29 -6.45
C TYR A 202 -9.57 -7.62 -6.95
N ALA A 203 -8.26 -7.73 -6.95
CA ALA A 203 -7.60 -9.00 -7.22
C ALA A 203 -6.60 -9.38 -6.13
N HIS A 204 -6.42 -10.69 -5.94
CA HIS A 204 -5.50 -11.27 -4.99
C HIS A 204 -4.62 -12.31 -5.65
N VAL A 205 -3.31 -12.14 -5.55
CA VAL A 205 -2.28 -13.11 -5.95
C VAL A 205 -2.03 -14.03 -4.75
N PRO A 206 -2.27 -15.34 -4.85
CA PRO A 206 -2.20 -16.23 -3.70
C PRO A 206 -0.77 -16.66 -3.33
N GLU A 207 0.24 -16.12 -4.01
CA GLU A 207 1.65 -16.30 -3.67
C GLU A 207 2.09 -15.25 -2.65
N PRO A 208 2.95 -15.62 -1.66
CA PRO A 208 3.45 -14.68 -0.66
C PRO A 208 4.67 -13.93 -1.19
N LEU A 209 4.43 -12.92 -2.02
CA LEU A 209 5.44 -12.17 -2.76
C LEU A 209 5.90 -10.87 -2.06
N ALA A 210 5.25 -10.48 -0.98
CA ALA A 210 5.67 -9.38 -0.12
C ALA A 210 6.27 -9.92 1.19
N HIS A 211 7.26 -9.22 1.73
CA HIS A 211 7.98 -9.62 2.93
C HIS A 211 8.09 -8.45 3.87
N PHE A 212 7.58 -8.62 5.09
CA PHE A 212 7.58 -7.64 6.16
C PHE A 212 8.57 -8.05 7.25
N LEU A 213 9.46 -7.15 7.63
CA LEU A 213 10.41 -7.37 8.72
C LEU A 213 9.86 -6.80 10.02
N ALA A 214 9.50 -7.68 10.97
CA ALA A 214 9.16 -7.27 12.32
C ALA A 214 10.44 -7.01 13.12
N HIS A 215 10.77 -5.74 13.38
CA HIS A 215 11.93 -5.36 14.17
C HIS A 215 11.55 -4.32 15.25
N PRO A 216 12.38 -4.09 16.29
CA PRO A 216 12.00 -3.26 17.44
C PRO A 216 11.57 -1.83 17.08
N SER A 217 12.08 -1.26 16.01
CA SER A 217 11.74 0.11 15.56
C SER A 217 10.66 0.14 14.47
N SER A 218 10.01 -0.98 14.11
CA SER A 218 8.81 -0.95 13.28
C SER A 218 7.62 -0.40 14.06
N ILE A 219 6.70 0.30 13.38
CA ILE A 219 5.58 1.01 14.02
C ILE A 219 4.76 0.05 14.91
N THR A 220 4.38 -1.11 14.39
CA THR A 220 3.55 -2.08 15.11
C THR A 220 4.27 -2.68 16.32
N THR A 221 5.53 -3.07 16.16
CA THR A 221 6.34 -3.63 17.27
C THR A 221 6.59 -2.58 18.34
N SER A 222 6.94 -1.36 17.95
CA SER A 222 7.15 -0.22 18.85
C SER A 222 5.87 0.16 19.60
N ALA A 223 4.70 0.13 18.96
CA ALA A 223 3.42 0.37 19.63
C ALA A 223 3.14 -0.66 20.71
N GLY A 224 3.42 -1.94 20.45
CA GLY A 224 3.28 -3.02 21.42
C GLY A 224 4.18 -2.85 22.64
N SER A 225 5.48 -2.60 22.42
CA SER A 225 6.46 -2.44 23.49
C SER A 225 6.31 -1.15 24.32
N SER A 226 5.77 -0.08 23.72
CA SER A 226 5.55 1.21 24.39
C SER A 226 4.17 1.35 25.04
N GLY A 227 3.32 0.32 25.00
CA GLY A 227 1.95 0.36 25.54
C GLY A 227 0.96 1.21 24.72
N ARG A 228 1.33 1.65 23.50
CA ARG A 228 0.50 2.50 22.63
C ARG A 228 -0.34 1.74 21.62
N MET A 229 -0.53 0.44 21.81
CA MET A 229 -1.32 -0.40 20.90
C MET A 229 -2.77 0.12 20.76
N ASN A 230 -3.36 0.64 21.84
CA ASN A 230 -4.71 1.21 21.79
C ASN A 230 -4.79 2.43 20.85
N GLU A 231 -3.78 3.32 20.88
CA GLU A 231 -3.74 4.47 19.97
C GLU A 231 -3.67 4.04 18.50
N LEU A 232 -2.92 2.97 18.21
CA LEU A 232 -2.83 2.38 16.87
C LEU A 232 -4.20 1.81 16.45
N VAL A 233 -4.87 1.07 17.31
CA VAL A 233 -6.23 0.54 17.07
C VAL A 233 -7.22 1.68 16.83
N ASP A 234 -7.15 2.76 17.61
CA ASP A 234 -8.00 3.93 17.48
C ASP A 234 -7.80 4.64 16.13
N ALA A 235 -6.57 4.76 15.64
CA ALA A 235 -6.28 5.34 14.33
C ALA A 235 -6.99 4.56 13.20
N TYR A 236 -6.92 3.23 13.25
CA TYR A 236 -7.66 2.38 12.29
C TYR A 236 -9.18 2.48 12.47
N ALA A 237 -9.69 2.65 13.69
CA ALA A 237 -11.11 2.86 13.93
C ALA A 237 -11.59 4.19 13.33
N VAL A 238 -10.80 5.25 13.44
CA VAL A 238 -11.07 6.56 12.82
C VAL A 238 -11.09 6.45 11.29
N ALA A 239 -10.13 5.76 10.69
CA ALA A 239 -10.11 5.52 9.24
C ALA A 239 -11.40 4.81 8.76
N ARG A 240 -11.85 3.77 9.48
CA ARG A 240 -13.11 3.07 9.17
C ARG A 240 -14.33 3.96 9.36
N ALA A 241 -14.35 4.79 10.41
CA ALA A 241 -15.44 5.73 10.66
C ALA A 241 -15.52 6.79 9.54
N TYR A 242 -14.39 7.34 9.13
CA TYR A 242 -14.32 8.28 8.02
C TYR A 242 -14.84 7.65 6.71
N TYR A 243 -14.40 6.42 6.39
CA TYR A 243 -14.89 5.70 5.21
C TYR A 243 -16.41 5.51 5.23
N ARG A 244 -17.00 5.15 6.38
CA ARG A 244 -18.47 4.95 6.49
C ARG A 244 -19.29 6.21 6.19
N GLN A 245 -18.69 7.39 6.29
CA GLN A 245 -19.32 8.66 5.95
C GLN A 245 -19.25 8.99 4.45
N GLN A 246 -18.45 8.26 3.68
CA GLN A 246 -18.29 8.54 2.26
C GLN A 246 -19.49 8.05 1.44
N PRO A 247 -19.93 8.81 0.42
CA PRO A 247 -20.95 8.35 -0.51
C PRO A 247 -20.58 7.00 -1.15
N GLY A 248 -21.50 6.05 -1.19
CA GLY A 248 -21.27 4.71 -1.74
C GLY A 248 -20.71 3.68 -0.77
N SER A 249 -20.20 4.07 0.41
CA SER A 249 -19.63 3.16 1.39
C SER A 249 -20.64 2.09 1.88
N THR A 250 -21.90 2.44 2.09
CA THR A 250 -22.97 1.50 2.48
C THR A 250 -23.22 0.45 1.40
N ALA A 251 -23.22 0.85 0.11
CA ALA A 251 -23.42 -0.08 -1.01
C ALA A 251 -22.29 -1.10 -1.10
N GLN A 252 -21.04 -0.67 -0.89
CA GLN A 252 -19.88 -1.57 -0.82
C GLN A 252 -19.94 -2.50 0.39
N ALA A 253 -20.26 -1.97 1.58
CA ALA A 253 -20.34 -2.76 2.81
C ALA A 253 -21.44 -3.81 2.79
N THR A 254 -22.57 -3.56 2.11
CA THR A 254 -23.72 -4.48 2.01
C THR A 254 -23.67 -5.41 0.80
N GLY A 255 -22.72 -5.22 -0.13
CA GLY A 255 -22.62 -6.00 -1.36
C GLY A 255 -23.57 -5.55 -2.49
N LEU A 256 -24.41 -4.53 -2.26
CA LEU A 256 -25.33 -3.97 -3.27
C LEU A 256 -24.58 -3.31 -4.44
N ALA A 257 -23.39 -2.78 -4.21
CA ALA A 257 -22.56 -2.16 -5.24
C ALA A 257 -22.19 -3.15 -6.37
N GLY A 258 -21.92 -4.40 -6.04
CA GLY A 258 -21.64 -5.43 -7.04
C GLY A 258 -22.84 -5.75 -7.95
N TRP A 259 -24.07 -5.61 -7.45
CA TRP A 259 -25.29 -5.79 -8.21
C TRP A 259 -25.58 -4.58 -9.11
N LEU A 260 -25.43 -3.37 -8.59
CA LEU A 260 -25.66 -2.11 -9.33
C LEU A 260 -24.62 -1.93 -10.46
N ALA A 261 -23.34 -2.23 -10.21
CA ALA A 261 -22.30 -2.16 -11.21
C ALA A 261 -22.52 -3.16 -12.37
N LYS A 262 -22.95 -4.39 -12.09
CA LYS A 262 -23.32 -5.38 -13.12
C LYS A 262 -24.49 -4.90 -14.00
N THR A 263 -25.44 -4.17 -13.45
CA THR A 263 -26.59 -3.65 -14.20
C THR A 263 -26.23 -2.42 -15.04
N GLN A 264 -25.38 -1.56 -14.55
CA GLN A 264 -24.90 -0.39 -15.33
C GLN A 264 -23.98 -0.81 -16.48
N TRP A 265 -23.08 -1.76 -16.24
CA TRP A 265 -22.19 -2.30 -17.28
C TRP A 265 -22.96 -3.02 -18.40
N LYS A 266 -23.98 -3.81 -18.06
CA LYS A 266 -24.87 -4.42 -19.06
C LYS A 266 -25.67 -3.39 -19.86
N ARG A 267 -25.96 -2.21 -19.30
CA ARG A 267 -26.66 -1.11 -20.00
C ARG A 267 -25.70 -0.31 -20.91
N ALA A 268 -24.45 -0.10 -20.50
CA ALA A 268 -23.46 0.56 -21.32
C ALA A 268 -23.02 -0.29 -22.54
N GLY A 269 -22.82 -1.61 -22.34
CA GLY A 269 -22.48 -2.53 -23.43
C GLY A 269 -23.61 -2.75 -24.46
N ARG A 270 -24.90 -2.43 -24.13
CA ARG A 270 -26.02 -2.48 -25.09
C ARG A 270 -26.25 -1.18 -25.87
N ARG A 271 -25.52 -0.10 -25.53
CA ARG A 271 -25.58 1.18 -26.26
C ARG A 271 -24.40 1.37 -27.21
N ALA A 272 -23.44 0.45 -27.22
CA ALA A 272 -22.25 0.46 -28.06
C ALA A 272 -22.26 -0.67 -29.12
N GLY A 273 -23.33 -1.39 -29.29
CA GLY A 273 -23.70 -2.30 -30.39
C GLY A 273 -25.04 -1.82 -30.96
#